data_a0f9319b860510f183dee1c8c63b9aec
#
_entry.id   a0f9319b860510f183dee1c8c63b9aec
#
_cell.length_a   1.000
_cell.length_b   1.000
_cell.length_c   1.000
_cell.angle_alpha   90.00
_cell.angle_beta   90.00
_cell.angle_gamma   90.00
#
_symmetry.space_group_name_H-M   'P 1'
#
loop_
_entity.id
_entity.type
_entity.pdbx_description
1 polymer ?
#
loop_
_entity_poly.entity_id
_entity_poly.type
_entity_poly.pdbx_seq_one_letter_code
_entity_poly.pdbx_strand_id
1 'polypeptide(L)'
;GLKDVCKNYPKLIYASASGFGQTGPLKELPAYDMVVQGMGGLMSVTGHPDSEPTRVGTSIGDITAGLFTTIGINAALYDRQKTGKGMFIDVSMLDCQIAILENAIARYLSKNEIPKPMGSRHPAIAPFEAFKTKDSYIIIAAGNDKLFEKLCNILEISQIFNDDRFNSNSLRSKNMEELKIILENKLSSKTTYEWVSLMEKEKIPCGPIYNIKEAVENPQVKSRNMIVKAYHKVIGDFKLAGNPIKMSAYKDETLSLIHI
;
A
#
# COMPACT_ATOMS: atom_id res chain seq x y z
N GLY A 1 -8.35 35.45 -12.86
CA GLY A 1 -8.48 34.01 -12.65
C GLY A 1 -7.26 33.26 -13.14
N LEU A 2 -7.26 31.92 -13.07
CA LEU A 2 -6.13 31.05 -13.47
C LEU A 2 -5.61 31.36 -14.88
N LYS A 3 -6.50 31.55 -15.85
CA LYS A 3 -6.15 31.88 -17.23
C LYS A 3 -5.34 33.19 -17.35
N ASP A 4 -5.65 34.18 -16.52
CA ASP A 4 -4.94 35.46 -16.51
C ASP A 4 -3.56 35.30 -15.88
N VAL A 5 -3.46 34.51 -14.81
CA VAL A 5 -2.18 34.21 -14.17
C VAL A 5 -1.25 33.48 -15.14
N CYS A 6 -1.71 32.43 -15.80
CA CYS A 6 -0.91 31.69 -16.78
C CYS A 6 -0.51 32.54 -17.99
N LYS A 7 -1.37 33.49 -18.44
CA LYS A 7 -1.06 34.42 -19.52
C LYS A 7 0.05 35.40 -19.14
N ASN A 8 -0.01 35.92 -17.91
CA ASN A 8 0.98 36.89 -17.41
C ASN A 8 2.31 36.24 -17.01
N TYR A 9 2.27 34.94 -16.65
CA TYR A 9 3.43 34.17 -16.21
C TYR A 9 3.57 32.87 -17.02
N PRO A 10 4.02 32.95 -18.28
CA PRO A 10 4.00 31.80 -19.20
C PRO A 10 4.89 30.63 -18.80
N LYS A 11 5.80 30.82 -17.83
CA LYS A 11 6.64 29.78 -17.26
C LYS A 11 6.08 29.19 -15.95
N LEU A 12 4.94 29.70 -15.46
CA LEU A 12 4.35 29.21 -14.21
C LEU A 12 3.83 27.77 -14.38
N ILE A 13 4.20 26.92 -13.45
CA ILE A 13 3.56 25.63 -13.23
C ILE A 13 2.53 25.84 -12.14
N TYR A 14 1.27 25.64 -12.44
CA TYR A 14 0.17 25.76 -11.51
C TYR A 14 -0.43 24.39 -11.25
N ALA A 15 -0.28 23.85 -10.04
CA ALA A 15 -0.84 22.58 -9.65
C ALA A 15 -2.04 22.80 -8.71
N SER A 16 -3.16 22.16 -9.04
CA SER A 16 -4.39 22.16 -8.24
C SER A 16 -4.69 20.72 -7.82
N ALA A 17 -4.65 20.45 -6.52
CA ALA A 17 -5.14 19.21 -5.94
C ALA A 17 -6.51 19.47 -5.29
N SER A 18 -7.52 18.69 -5.64
CA SER A 18 -8.88 18.86 -5.12
C SER A 18 -9.61 17.52 -5.00
N GLY A 19 -10.78 17.49 -4.40
CA GLY A 19 -11.55 16.26 -4.20
C GLY A 19 -11.93 15.57 -5.50
N PHE A 20 -12.40 16.34 -6.49
CA PHE A 20 -12.99 15.80 -7.72
C PHE A 20 -12.40 16.38 -9.01
N GLY A 21 -11.33 17.18 -8.94
CA GLY A 21 -10.74 17.84 -10.08
C GLY A 21 -11.45 19.15 -10.45
N GLN A 22 -10.91 19.86 -11.45
CA GLN A 22 -11.41 21.16 -11.90
C GLN A 22 -12.43 21.03 -13.04
N THR A 23 -12.76 19.81 -13.46
CA THR A 23 -13.71 19.49 -14.53
C THR A 23 -14.70 18.43 -14.06
N GLY A 24 -15.74 18.18 -14.86
CA GLY A 24 -16.74 17.17 -14.57
C GLY A 24 -17.88 17.62 -13.64
N PRO A 25 -18.85 16.74 -13.39
CA PRO A 25 -20.09 17.10 -12.69
C PRO A 25 -19.91 17.41 -11.21
N LEU A 26 -18.83 16.94 -10.56
CA LEU A 26 -18.57 17.08 -9.14
C LEU A 26 -17.54 18.17 -8.80
N LYS A 27 -17.06 18.94 -9.78
CA LYS A 27 -15.96 19.91 -9.62
C LYS A 27 -16.15 20.97 -8.53
N GLU A 28 -17.41 21.29 -8.22
CA GLU A 28 -17.78 22.31 -7.22
C GLU A 28 -18.05 21.69 -5.82
N LEU A 29 -18.00 20.35 -5.71
CA LEU A 29 -18.30 19.70 -4.45
C LEU A 29 -17.03 19.59 -3.57
N PRO A 30 -17.17 19.78 -2.25
CA PRO A 30 -16.11 19.53 -1.30
C PRO A 30 -15.91 18.01 -1.10
N ALA A 31 -14.68 17.59 -0.81
CA ALA A 31 -14.39 16.24 -0.39
C ALA A 31 -13.29 16.23 0.67
N TYR A 32 -13.33 15.18 1.50
CA TYR A 32 -12.25 14.76 2.39
C TYR A 32 -11.86 13.34 2.04
N ASP A 33 -10.72 12.90 2.55
CA ASP A 33 -10.15 11.56 2.35
C ASP A 33 -11.21 10.43 2.39
N MET A 34 -11.99 10.36 3.47
CA MET A 34 -12.95 9.27 3.65
C MET A 34 -14.07 9.29 2.59
N VAL A 35 -14.45 10.47 2.10
CA VAL A 35 -15.47 10.61 1.04
C VAL A 35 -14.96 9.98 -0.26
N VAL A 36 -13.72 10.29 -0.65
CA VAL A 36 -13.14 9.74 -1.87
C VAL A 36 -12.76 8.26 -1.73
N GLN A 37 -12.40 7.78 -0.55
CA GLN A 37 -12.25 6.35 -0.30
C GLN A 37 -13.57 5.59 -0.56
N GLY A 38 -14.69 6.14 -0.11
CA GLY A 38 -16.03 5.57 -0.34
C GLY A 38 -16.42 5.63 -1.82
N MET A 39 -16.39 6.82 -2.41
CA MET A 39 -16.81 7.04 -3.80
C MET A 39 -15.86 6.42 -4.82
N GLY A 40 -14.57 6.33 -4.52
CA GLY A 40 -13.55 5.73 -5.38
C GLY A 40 -13.54 4.20 -5.33
N GLY A 41 -14.37 3.56 -4.49
CA GLY A 41 -14.47 2.10 -4.42
C GLY A 41 -13.47 1.41 -3.49
N LEU A 42 -12.52 2.16 -2.88
CA LEU A 42 -11.51 1.56 -2.00
C LEU A 42 -12.14 0.87 -0.78
N MET A 43 -13.18 1.47 -0.19
CA MET A 43 -13.91 0.87 0.94
C MET A 43 -14.70 -0.38 0.55
N SER A 44 -15.05 -0.56 -0.73
CA SER A 44 -15.75 -1.75 -1.19
C SER A 44 -14.87 -3.00 -1.30
N VAL A 45 -13.54 -2.83 -1.25
CA VAL A 45 -12.56 -3.93 -1.31
C VAL A 45 -11.72 -4.06 -0.04
N THR A 46 -11.91 -3.15 0.94
CA THR A 46 -11.18 -3.10 2.20
C THR A 46 -12.03 -3.64 3.34
N GLY A 47 -11.46 -4.51 4.18
CA GLY A 47 -12.15 -5.12 5.33
C GLY A 47 -12.26 -6.63 5.22
N HIS A 48 -12.99 -7.22 6.16
CA HIS A 48 -13.30 -8.64 6.16
C HIS A 48 -14.60 -8.91 5.37
N PRO A 49 -14.78 -10.14 4.84
CA PRO A 49 -16.06 -10.54 4.23
C PRO A 49 -17.24 -10.22 5.14
N ASP A 50 -18.31 -9.73 4.57
CA ASP A 50 -19.58 -9.44 5.24
C ASP A 50 -19.49 -8.45 6.44
N SER A 51 -18.38 -7.71 6.55
CA SER A 51 -18.23 -6.63 7.54
C SER A 51 -18.82 -5.30 7.03
N GLU A 52 -19.04 -4.37 7.96
CA GLU A 52 -19.37 -2.99 7.60
C GLU A 52 -18.26 -2.35 6.74
N PRO A 53 -18.60 -1.36 5.88
CA PRO A 53 -17.61 -0.66 5.07
C PRO A 53 -16.46 -0.13 5.93
N THR A 54 -15.24 -0.49 5.57
CA THR A 54 -14.04 -0.18 6.35
C THR A 54 -13.12 0.73 5.53
N ARG A 55 -12.71 1.86 6.11
CA ARG A 55 -11.69 2.72 5.50
C ARG A 55 -10.29 2.17 5.72
N VAL A 56 -9.35 2.55 4.86
CA VAL A 56 -7.91 2.38 5.15
C VAL A 56 -7.54 3.26 6.34
N GLY A 57 -6.72 2.75 7.26
CA GLY A 57 -6.39 3.39 8.54
C GLY A 57 -5.62 4.72 8.44
N THR A 58 -5.09 5.04 7.26
CA THR A 58 -4.43 6.30 6.94
C THR A 58 -5.22 7.09 5.90
N SER A 59 -4.95 8.40 5.76
CA SER A 59 -5.59 9.28 4.76
C SER A 59 -5.00 9.02 3.35
N ILE A 60 -5.27 7.83 2.81
CA ILE A 60 -4.69 7.37 1.55
C ILE A 60 -5.12 8.23 0.34
N GLY A 61 -6.31 8.83 0.40
CA GLY A 61 -6.79 9.77 -0.61
C GLY A 61 -5.94 11.03 -0.69
N ASP A 62 -5.66 11.64 0.48
CA ASP A 62 -4.80 12.82 0.58
C ASP A 62 -3.36 12.50 0.17
N ILE A 63 -2.82 11.39 0.69
CA ILE A 63 -1.44 10.97 0.43
C ILE A 63 -1.23 10.70 -1.06
N THR A 64 -2.12 9.97 -1.72
CA THR A 64 -1.99 9.68 -3.15
C THR A 64 -2.13 10.93 -4.00
N ALA A 65 -3.05 11.84 -3.67
CA ALA A 65 -3.15 13.12 -4.35
C ALA A 65 -1.87 13.95 -4.22
N GLY A 66 -1.26 14.00 -3.04
CA GLY A 66 0.05 14.64 -2.83
C GLY A 66 1.16 14.02 -3.66
N LEU A 67 1.24 12.68 -3.72
CA LEU A 67 2.22 11.96 -4.52
C LEU A 67 2.04 12.20 -6.03
N PHE A 68 0.83 12.06 -6.55
CA PHE A 68 0.56 12.31 -7.97
C PHE A 68 0.76 13.78 -8.35
N THR A 69 0.41 14.72 -7.47
CA THR A 69 0.71 16.15 -7.68
C THR A 69 2.21 16.39 -7.78
N THR A 70 2.99 15.80 -6.89
CA THR A 70 4.46 15.91 -6.91
C THR A 70 5.06 15.30 -8.18
N ILE A 71 4.57 14.14 -8.63
CA ILE A 71 4.98 13.53 -9.89
C ILE A 71 4.66 14.45 -11.07
N GLY A 72 3.45 14.99 -11.10
CA GLY A 72 3.02 15.94 -12.14
C GLY A 72 3.88 17.20 -12.19
N ILE A 73 4.19 17.80 -11.02
CA ILE A 73 5.07 18.98 -10.92
C ILE A 73 6.47 18.66 -11.45
N ASN A 74 7.06 17.51 -11.07
CA ASN A 74 8.39 17.14 -11.56
C ASN A 74 8.41 16.92 -13.08
N ALA A 75 7.39 16.28 -13.64
CA ALA A 75 7.22 16.12 -15.07
C ALA A 75 7.12 17.49 -15.80
N ALA A 76 6.32 18.40 -15.23
CA ALA A 76 6.15 19.75 -15.77
C ALA A 76 7.44 20.60 -15.67
N LEU A 77 8.20 20.44 -14.61
CA LEU A 77 9.52 21.08 -14.44
C LEU A 77 10.50 20.62 -15.52
N TYR A 78 10.53 19.32 -15.80
CA TYR A 78 11.36 18.75 -16.86
C TYR A 78 10.91 19.22 -18.26
N ASP A 79 9.61 19.22 -18.52
CA ASP A 79 9.07 19.74 -19.80
C ASP A 79 9.37 21.23 -20.00
N ARG A 80 9.22 22.03 -18.92
CA ARG A 80 9.54 23.46 -18.94
C ARG A 80 11.00 23.75 -19.30
N GLN A 81 11.95 22.89 -18.92
CA GLN A 81 13.35 23.05 -19.32
C GLN A 81 13.53 22.96 -20.83
N LYS A 82 12.71 22.16 -21.51
CA LYS A 82 12.76 21.96 -22.98
C LYS A 82 11.93 23.03 -23.74
N THR A 83 10.74 23.30 -23.23
CA THR A 83 9.75 24.15 -23.94
C THR A 83 9.81 25.62 -23.57
N GLY A 84 10.39 25.92 -22.40
CA GLY A 84 10.35 27.25 -21.78
C GLY A 84 8.98 27.67 -21.27
N LYS A 85 7.98 26.77 -21.27
CA LYS A 85 6.59 27.04 -20.90
C LYS A 85 6.20 26.27 -19.64
N GLY A 86 5.39 26.92 -18.79
CA GLY A 86 4.70 26.26 -17.70
C GLY A 86 3.42 25.57 -18.17
N MET A 87 2.70 24.95 -17.23
CA MET A 87 1.42 24.30 -17.51
C MET A 87 0.53 24.26 -16.26
N PHE A 88 -0.74 23.98 -16.48
CA PHE A 88 -1.70 23.65 -15.45
C PHE A 88 -1.72 22.14 -15.21
N ILE A 89 -1.71 21.73 -13.95
CA ILE A 89 -1.81 20.35 -13.48
C ILE A 89 -3.04 20.26 -12.61
N ASP A 90 -3.99 19.42 -13.00
CA ASP A 90 -5.21 19.12 -12.26
C ASP A 90 -5.10 17.70 -11.68
N VAL A 91 -5.20 17.58 -10.37
CA VAL A 91 -5.15 16.30 -9.65
C VAL A 91 -6.40 16.16 -8.79
N SER A 92 -7.18 15.14 -9.07
CA SER A 92 -8.38 14.79 -8.33
C SER A 92 -8.07 13.67 -7.32
N MET A 93 -8.47 13.83 -6.07
CA MET A 93 -8.36 12.75 -5.08
C MET A 93 -9.13 11.51 -5.52
N LEU A 94 -10.32 11.69 -6.14
CA LEU A 94 -11.11 10.58 -6.66
C LEU A 94 -10.37 9.82 -7.76
N ASP A 95 -9.77 10.53 -8.71
CA ASP A 95 -9.01 9.92 -9.81
C ASP A 95 -7.81 9.13 -9.27
N CYS A 96 -7.16 9.67 -8.21
CA CYS A 96 -6.07 8.97 -7.53
C CYS A 96 -6.53 7.65 -6.89
N GLN A 97 -7.74 7.60 -6.31
CA GLN A 97 -8.30 6.35 -5.79
C GLN A 97 -8.54 5.33 -6.90
N ILE A 98 -9.08 5.76 -8.04
CA ILE A 98 -9.26 4.89 -9.21
C ILE A 98 -7.90 4.38 -9.71
N ALA A 99 -6.89 5.22 -9.78
CA ALA A 99 -5.57 4.84 -10.26
C ALA A 99 -4.87 3.77 -9.39
N ILE A 100 -5.04 3.79 -8.06
CA ILE A 100 -4.43 2.80 -7.16
C ILE A 100 -5.23 1.50 -7.03
N LEU A 101 -6.44 1.43 -7.55
CA LEU A 101 -7.30 0.22 -7.57
C LEU A 101 -7.11 -0.63 -8.83
N GLU A 102 -5.95 -0.61 -9.44
CA GLU A 102 -5.63 -1.22 -10.74
C GLU A 102 -6.11 -2.67 -10.89
N ASN A 103 -5.86 -3.50 -9.88
CA ASN A 103 -6.24 -4.92 -9.88
C ASN A 103 -7.76 -5.10 -9.77
N ALA A 104 -8.40 -4.39 -8.84
CA ALA A 104 -9.85 -4.49 -8.62
C ALA A 104 -10.62 -4.02 -9.87
N ILE A 105 -10.19 -2.90 -10.46
CA ILE A 105 -10.78 -2.35 -11.68
C ILE A 105 -10.55 -3.30 -12.87
N ALA A 106 -9.32 -3.83 -13.03
CA ALA A 106 -9.02 -4.78 -14.10
C ALA A 106 -9.89 -6.05 -14.02
N ARG A 107 -10.13 -6.58 -12.82
CA ARG A 107 -11.03 -7.73 -12.61
C ARG A 107 -12.47 -7.40 -13.01
N TYR A 108 -12.98 -6.25 -12.60
CA TYR A 108 -14.32 -5.83 -12.99
C TYR A 108 -14.44 -5.64 -14.51
N LEU A 109 -13.54 -4.88 -15.12
CA LEU A 109 -13.59 -4.58 -16.56
C LEU A 109 -13.37 -5.81 -17.45
N SER A 110 -12.58 -6.80 -17.00
CA SER A 110 -12.28 -8.00 -17.81
C SER A 110 -13.29 -9.13 -17.62
N LYS A 111 -13.87 -9.26 -16.42
CA LYS A 111 -14.70 -10.43 -16.05
C LYS A 111 -16.12 -10.05 -15.60
N ASN A 112 -16.42 -8.77 -15.51
CA ASN A 112 -17.64 -8.23 -14.90
C ASN A 112 -17.87 -8.74 -13.46
N GLU A 113 -16.77 -9.06 -12.76
CA GLU A 113 -16.76 -9.52 -11.37
C GLU A 113 -16.62 -8.32 -10.44
N ILE A 114 -17.61 -8.08 -9.59
CA ILE A 114 -17.54 -7.00 -8.59
C ILE A 114 -16.65 -7.48 -7.43
N PRO A 115 -15.45 -6.89 -7.23
CA PRO A 115 -14.58 -7.27 -6.14
C PRO A 115 -15.22 -6.97 -4.78
N LYS A 116 -14.96 -7.85 -3.79
CA LYS A 116 -15.44 -7.73 -2.41
C LYS A 116 -14.27 -7.76 -1.44
N PRO A 117 -14.46 -7.29 -0.19
CA PRO A 117 -13.47 -7.43 0.86
C PRO A 117 -13.11 -8.90 1.10
N MET A 118 -11.83 -9.18 1.27
CA MET A 118 -11.29 -10.53 1.45
C MET A 118 -10.39 -10.65 2.70
N GLY A 119 -10.46 -9.69 3.61
CA GLY A 119 -9.54 -9.61 4.75
C GLY A 119 -8.11 -9.33 4.27
N SER A 120 -7.16 -10.14 4.75
CA SER A 120 -5.75 -10.06 4.35
C SER A 120 -5.41 -10.91 3.12
N ARG A 121 -6.38 -11.62 2.54
CA ARG A 121 -6.17 -12.57 1.44
C ARG A 121 -5.91 -11.87 0.12
N HIS A 122 -4.90 -12.34 -0.62
CA HIS A 122 -4.68 -11.92 -2.00
C HIS A 122 -5.72 -12.57 -2.94
N PRO A 123 -6.32 -11.80 -3.88
CA PRO A 123 -7.45 -12.29 -4.69
C PRO A 123 -7.12 -13.39 -5.70
N ALA A 124 -5.84 -13.57 -6.07
CA ALA A 124 -5.44 -14.49 -7.14
C ALA A 124 -4.23 -15.38 -6.80
N ILE A 125 -3.62 -15.21 -5.64
CA ILE A 125 -2.39 -15.91 -5.24
C ILE A 125 -2.63 -16.60 -3.90
N ALA A 126 -2.29 -17.89 -3.80
CA ALA A 126 -2.47 -18.69 -2.60
C ALA A 126 -1.32 -19.69 -2.37
N PRO A 127 -0.84 -19.81 -1.10
CA PRO A 127 -1.21 -19.00 0.05
C PRO A 127 -0.54 -17.62 0.03
N PHE A 128 -1.34 -16.56 0.22
CA PHE A 128 -0.86 -15.21 0.41
C PHE A 128 -1.88 -14.45 1.29
N GLU A 129 -1.73 -14.54 2.59
CA GLU A 129 -2.55 -13.87 3.60
C GLU A 129 -1.91 -13.93 5.00
N ALA A 130 -2.64 -13.44 6.01
CA ALA A 130 -2.29 -13.60 7.41
C ALA A 130 -2.80 -14.94 7.96
N PHE A 131 -1.92 -15.66 8.65
CA PHE A 131 -2.20 -16.96 9.30
C PHE A 131 -1.98 -16.84 10.78
N LYS A 132 -2.83 -17.54 11.58
CA LYS A 132 -2.69 -17.60 13.03
C LYS A 132 -1.54 -18.50 13.42
N THR A 133 -0.71 -18.03 14.36
CA THR A 133 0.37 -18.78 15.00
C THR A 133 0.03 -19.07 16.47
N LYS A 134 0.98 -19.58 17.23
CA LYS A 134 0.78 -19.83 18.66
C LYS A 134 0.46 -18.55 19.46
N ASP A 135 1.03 -17.43 19.10
CA ASP A 135 1.01 -16.19 19.89
C ASP A 135 0.42 -14.98 19.16
N SER A 136 0.39 -14.97 17.82
CA SER A 136 -0.09 -13.84 17.04
C SER A 136 -0.47 -14.26 15.61
N TYR A 137 -0.12 -13.44 14.62
CA TYR A 137 -0.31 -13.70 13.19
C TYR A 137 1.00 -13.52 12.43
N ILE A 138 1.16 -14.33 11.38
CA ILE A 138 2.24 -14.23 10.39
C ILE A 138 1.64 -14.02 9.01
N ILE A 139 2.20 -13.09 8.24
CA ILE A 139 1.92 -13.00 6.80
C ILE A 139 2.84 -13.98 6.08
N ILE A 140 2.29 -14.81 5.22
CA ILE A 140 3.03 -15.73 4.36
C ILE A 140 2.61 -15.50 2.91
N ALA A 141 3.59 -15.31 2.01
CA ALA A 141 3.38 -15.14 0.58
C ALA A 141 4.14 -16.24 -0.19
N ALA A 142 3.54 -17.42 -0.31
CA ALA A 142 4.14 -18.60 -0.95
C ALA A 142 3.31 -19.06 -2.16
N GLY A 143 2.93 -18.13 -3.04
CA GLY A 143 1.95 -18.36 -4.08
C GLY A 143 2.44 -19.11 -5.32
N ASN A 144 3.74 -19.23 -5.58
CA ASN A 144 4.23 -20.10 -6.64
C ASN A 144 4.54 -21.50 -6.09
N ASP A 145 4.55 -22.50 -6.97
CA ASP A 145 4.65 -23.91 -6.57
C ASP A 145 5.96 -24.20 -5.82
N LYS A 146 7.08 -23.60 -6.23
CA LYS A 146 8.37 -23.76 -5.57
C LYS A 146 8.37 -23.21 -4.13
N LEU A 147 7.76 -22.06 -3.89
CA LEU A 147 7.64 -21.50 -2.55
C LEU A 147 6.63 -22.30 -1.70
N PHE A 148 5.57 -22.78 -2.32
CA PHE A 148 4.59 -23.61 -1.64
C PHE A 148 5.17 -24.97 -1.21
N GLU A 149 5.97 -25.61 -2.07
CA GLU A 149 6.72 -26.82 -1.72
C GLU A 149 7.64 -26.61 -0.50
N LYS A 150 8.42 -25.53 -0.52
CA LYS A 150 9.28 -25.17 0.62
C LYS A 150 8.47 -24.94 1.89
N LEU A 151 7.35 -24.24 1.80
CA LEU A 151 6.45 -24.01 2.93
C LEU A 151 5.93 -25.35 3.49
N CYS A 152 5.46 -26.25 2.63
CA CYS A 152 5.02 -27.58 3.03
C CYS A 152 6.12 -28.37 3.76
N ASN A 153 7.35 -28.29 3.28
CA ASN A 153 8.50 -28.95 3.89
C ASN A 153 8.81 -28.38 5.29
N ILE A 154 8.85 -27.05 5.45
CA ILE A 154 9.08 -26.39 6.75
C ILE A 154 7.99 -26.75 7.76
N LEU A 155 6.75 -26.85 7.30
CA LEU A 155 5.60 -27.19 8.13
C LEU A 155 5.44 -28.71 8.37
N GLU A 156 6.33 -29.54 7.81
CA GLU A 156 6.26 -31.00 7.89
C GLU A 156 4.91 -31.57 7.38
N ILE A 157 4.46 -31.03 6.23
CA ILE A 157 3.23 -31.45 5.54
C ILE A 157 3.48 -31.63 4.03
N SER A 158 4.62 -32.20 3.67
CA SER A 158 5.05 -32.33 2.27
C SER A 158 4.04 -33.07 1.37
N GLN A 159 3.19 -33.94 1.97
CA GLN A 159 2.12 -34.62 1.25
C GLN A 159 1.06 -33.65 0.68
N ILE A 160 0.90 -32.46 1.27
CA ILE A 160 -0.06 -31.45 0.81
C ILE A 160 0.33 -30.85 -0.54
N PHE A 161 1.63 -30.79 -0.85
CA PHE A 161 2.11 -30.32 -2.13
C PHE A 161 1.60 -31.16 -3.33
N ASN A 162 1.47 -32.45 -3.12
CA ASN A 162 0.98 -33.41 -4.15
C ASN A 162 -0.53 -33.70 -4.05
N ASP A 163 -1.24 -33.06 -3.13
CA ASP A 163 -2.68 -33.21 -2.99
C ASP A 163 -3.40 -32.50 -4.17
N ASP A 164 -4.32 -33.21 -4.83
CA ASP A 164 -5.06 -32.71 -5.99
C ASP A 164 -5.83 -31.41 -5.73
N ARG A 165 -6.13 -31.11 -4.48
CA ARG A 165 -6.77 -29.84 -4.08
C ARG A 165 -5.82 -28.67 -4.08
N PHE A 166 -4.49 -28.89 -4.01
CA PHE A 166 -3.50 -27.83 -3.74
C PHE A 166 -2.29 -27.83 -4.68
N ASN A 167 -2.20 -28.76 -5.63
CA ASN A 167 -1.04 -28.95 -6.51
C ASN A 167 -0.82 -27.82 -7.54
N SER A 168 -1.70 -26.83 -7.61
CA SER A 168 -1.53 -25.64 -8.44
C SER A 168 -2.08 -24.40 -7.75
N ASN A 169 -1.57 -23.19 -8.11
CA ASN A 169 -2.06 -21.95 -7.54
C ASN A 169 -3.58 -21.75 -7.71
N SER A 170 -4.14 -22.15 -8.84
CA SER A 170 -5.58 -22.05 -9.11
C SER A 170 -6.39 -22.91 -8.13
N LEU A 171 -5.94 -24.14 -7.90
CA LEU A 171 -6.59 -25.05 -6.96
C LEU A 171 -6.41 -24.62 -5.51
N ARG A 172 -5.21 -24.14 -5.14
CA ARG A 172 -4.99 -23.54 -3.82
C ARG A 172 -5.91 -22.34 -3.58
N SER A 173 -6.04 -21.46 -4.56
CA SER A 173 -6.92 -20.29 -4.46
C SER A 173 -8.38 -20.68 -4.31
N LYS A 174 -8.83 -21.72 -5.02
CA LYS A 174 -10.19 -22.26 -4.94
C LYS A 174 -10.47 -22.88 -3.57
N ASN A 175 -9.52 -23.63 -3.03
CA ASN A 175 -9.66 -24.41 -1.79
C ASN A 175 -8.94 -23.72 -0.61
N MET A 176 -8.81 -22.39 -0.64
CA MET A 176 -7.97 -21.65 0.31
C MET A 176 -8.45 -21.77 1.76
N GLU A 177 -9.74 -21.82 2.02
CA GLU A 177 -10.29 -21.99 3.37
C GLU A 177 -9.82 -23.31 4.01
N GLU A 178 -9.85 -24.39 3.24
CA GLU A 178 -9.39 -25.69 3.71
C GLU A 178 -7.85 -25.70 3.90
N LEU A 179 -7.12 -25.14 2.94
CA LEU A 179 -5.67 -25.00 3.04
C LEU A 179 -5.27 -24.16 4.27
N LYS A 180 -5.99 -23.08 4.55
CA LYS A 180 -5.75 -22.23 5.72
C LYS A 180 -5.86 -23.01 7.02
N ILE A 181 -6.88 -23.82 7.18
CA ILE A 181 -7.06 -24.66 8.37
C ILE A 181 -5.87 -25.60 8.55
N ILE A 182 -5.41 -26.23 7.47
CA ILE A 182 -4.25 -27.14 7.50
C ILE A 182 -2.97 -26.39 7.92
N LEU A 183 -2.74 -25.23 7.31
CA LEU A 183 -1.56 -24.42 7.61
C LEU A 183 -1.59 -23.89 9.06
N GLU A 184 -2.71 -23.33 9.53
CA GLU A 184 -2.85 -22.78 10.87
C GLU A 184 -2.72 -23.87 11.96
N ASN A 185 -3.21 -25.08 11.72
CA ASN A 185 -3.01 -26.20 12.62
C ASN A 185 -1.52 -26.49 12.88
N LYS A 186 -0.67 -26.37 11.86
CA LYS A 186 0.77 -26.52 12.01
C LYS A 186 1.43 -25.29 12.59
N LEU A 187 1.05 -24.12 12.14
CA LEU A 187 1.58 -22.85 12.59
C LEU A 187 1.31 -22.58 14.08
N SER A 188 0.26 -23.15 14.66
CA SER A 188 -0.07 -23.04 16.07
C SER A 188 0.99 -23.68 17.02
N SER A 189 1.90 -24.51 16.48
CA SER A 189 2.93 -25.20 17.30
C SER A 189 4.11 -24.32 17.73
N LYS A 190 4.36 -23.21 17.06
CA LYS A 190 5.45 -22.28 17.32
C LYS A 190 4.99 -20.83 17.31
N THR A 191 5.80 -19.95 17.90
CA THR A 191 5.59 -18.50 17.88
C THR A 191 5.81 -17.91 16.48
N THR A 192 5.27 -16.74 16.25
CA THR A 192 5.45 -15.99 14.99
C THR A 192 6.93 -15.82 14.64
N TYR A 193 7.76 -15.43 15.59
CA TYR A 193 9.19 -15.21 15.34
C TYR A 193 9.98 -16.49 15.05
N GLU A 194 9.62 -17.62 15.70
CA GLU A 194 10.22 -18.91 15.38
C GLU A 194 9.91 -19.29 13.92
N TRP A 195 8.67 -19.11 13.47
CA TRP A 195 8.28 -19.38 12.09
C TRP A 195 8.95 -18.42 11.08
N VAL A 196 9.00 -17.13 11.38
CA VAL A 196 9.72 -16.16 10.55
C VAL A 196 11.17 -16.59 10.36
N SER A 197 11.87 -16.93 11.44
CA SER A 197 13.27 -17.36 11.38
C SER A 197 13.49 -18.62 10.53
N LEU A 198 12.55 -19.56 10.52
CA LEU A 198 12.61 -20.76 9.68
C LEU A 198 12.36 -20.43 8.20
N MET A 199 11.35 -19.62 7.93
CA MET A 199 10.95 -19.26 6.56
C MET A 199 11.96 -18.35 5.86
N GLU A 200 12.60 -17.41 6.61
CA GLU A 200 13.65 -16.54 6.08
C GLU A 200 14.87 -17.34 5.57
N LYS A 201 15.28 -18.40 6.27
CA LYS A 201 16.39 -19.28 5.84
C LYS A 201 16.11 -19.89 4.46
N GLU A 202 14.86 -20.23 4.18
CA GLU A 202 14.43 -20.79 2.91
C GLU A 202 14.00 -19.72 1.89
N LYS A 203 14.13 -18.43 2.26
CA LYS A 203 13.75 -17.28 1.43
C LYS A 203 12.26 -17.29 1.02
N ILE A 204 11.39 -17.73 1.92
CA ILE A 204 9.94 -17.59 1.77
C ILE A 204 9.56 -16.21 2.27
N PRO A 205 8.90 -15.37 1.44
CA PRO A 205 8.44 -14.06 1.88
C PRO A 205 7.41 -14.20 3.02
N CYS A 206 7.78 -13.72 4.19
CA CYS A 206 6.93 -13.75 5.38
C CYS A 206 7.28 -12.60 6.33
N GLY A 207 6.44 -12.35 7.31
CA GLY A 207 6.70 -11.36 8.34
C GLY A 207 5.60 -11.29 9.39
N PRO A 208 5.90 -10.78 10.59
CA PRO A 208 4.90 -10.54 11.62
C PRO A 208 4.03 -9.32 11.25
N ILE A 209 2.86 -9.21 11.88
CA ILE A 209 2.02 -8.02 11.82
C ILE A 209 2.40 -7.13 13.01
N TYR A 210 3.10 -6.05 12.73
CA TYR A 210 3.53 -5.08 13.73
C TYR A 210 2.45 -4.06 14.07
N ASN A 211 2.35 -3.69 15.34
CA ASN A 211 1.74 -2.44 15.73
C ASN A 211 2.69 -1.25 15.43
N ILE A 212 2.21 -0.02 15.59
CA ILE A 212 3.00 1.18 15.24
C ILE A 212 4.29 1.28 16.08
N LYS A 213 4.27 0.90 17.37
CA LYS A 213 5.47 0.90 18.21
C LYS A 213 6.51 -0.08 17.66
N GLU A 214 6.12 -1.30 17.38
CA GLU A 214 7.00 -2.33 16.84
C GLU A 214 7.56 -1.94 15.47
N ALA A 215 6.71 -1.36 14.60
CA ALA A 215 7.14 -0.86 13.29
C ALA A 215 8.20 0.25 13.42
N VAL A 216 7.99 1.23 14.31
CA VAL A 216 8.95 2.33 14.57
C VAL A 216 10.25 1.82 15.18
N GLU A 217 10.19 0.79 16.01
CA GLU A 217 11.35 0.19 16.68
C GLU A 217 12.11 -0.82 15.80
N ASN A 218 11.56 -1.20 14.66
CA ASN A 218 12.15 -2.18 13.74
C ASN A 218 13.57 -1.76 13.30
N PRO A 219 14.58 -2.64 13.41
CA PRO A 219 15.96 -2.35 13.05
C PRO A 219 16.12 -1.88 11.59
N GLN A 220 15.36 -2.42 10.65
CA GLN A 220 15.38 -1.99 9.25
C GLN A 220 14.87 -0.56 9.08
N VAL A 221 13.79 -0.20 9.78
CA VAL A 221 13.24 1.17 9.77
C VAL A 221 14.24 2.17 10.35
N LYS A 222 14.90 1.81 11.46
CA LYS A 222 15.96 2.63 12.10
C LYS A 222 17.19 2.76 11.19
N SER A 223 17.70 1.66 10.62
CA SER A 223 18.89 1.68 9.75
C SER A 223 18.69 2.51 8.49
N ARG A 224 17.45 2.64 8.02
CA ARG A 224 17.09 3.50 6.88
C ARG A 224 16.72 4.92 7.29
N ASN A 225 16.98 5.32 8.52
CA ASN A 225 16.69 6.67 9.04
C ASN A 225 15.23 7.11 8.74
N MET A 226 14.28 6.19 8.96
CA MET A 226 12.86 6.48 8.74
C MET A 226 12.15 7.09 9.95
N ILE A 227 12.87 7.24 11.07
CA ILE A 227 12.43 7.99 12.24
C ILE A 227 13.49 9.06 12.52
N VAL A 228 13.17 10.29 12.23
CA VAL A 228 14.09 11.43 12.33
C VAL A 228 13.71 12.36 13.47
N LYS A 229 14.69 13.05 14.01
CA LYS A 229 14.48 14.13 14.98
C LYS A 229 14.18 15.42 14.23
N ALA A 230 13.27 16.21 14.76
CA ALA A 230 12.99 17.56 14.31
C ALA A 230 12.82 18.47 15.53
N TYR A 231 13.01 19.75 15.32
CA TYR A 231 12.86 20.78 16.36
C TYR A 231 11.75 21.76 15.97
N HIS A 232 10.90 22.08 16.90
CA HIS A 232 9.88 23.11 16.74
C HIS A 232 9.97 24.14 17.88
N LYS A 233 9.87 25.42 17.57
CA LYS A 233 10.11 26.52 18.51
C LYS A 233 9.23 26.46 19.78
N VAL A 234 8.03 25.91 19.67
CA VAL A 234 7.06 25.87 20.79
C VAL A 234 7.15 24.56 21.56
N ILE A 235 7.24 23.43 20.86
CA ILE A 235 7.18 22.08 21.48
C ILE A 235 8.55 21.43 21.69
N GLY A 236 9.64 22.07 21.23
CA GLY A 236 11.01 21.52 21.35
C GLY A 236 11.29 20.37 20.40
N ASP A 237 12.12 19.43 20.84
CA ASP A 237 12.51 18.25 20.08
C ASP A 237 11.36 17.23 19.99
N PHE A 238 11.13 16.73 18.81
CA PHE A 238 10.17 15.64 18.57
C PHE A 238 10.65 14.72 17.43
N LYS A 239 9.95 13.60 17.22
CA LYS A 239 10.27 12.64 16.16
C LYS A 239 9.14 12.56 15.16
N LEU A 240 9.50 12.33 13.91
CA LEU A 240 8.54 12.12 12.81
C LEU A 240 9.09 11.12 11.79
N ALA A 241 8.25 10.72 10.83
CA ALA A 241 8.64 9.86 9.74
C ALA A 241 9.66 10.57 8.83
N GLY A 242 10.74 9.87 8.49
CA GLY A 242 11.78 10.33 7.59
C GLY A 242 11.40 10.25 6.11
N ASN A 243 12.28 10.77 5.25
CA ASN A 243 12.10 10.69 3.80
C ASN A 243 12.33 9.25 3.29
N PRO A 244 11.36 8.62 2.61
CA PRO A 244 11.54 7.29 2.03
C PRO A 244 12.46 7.28 0.80
N ILE A 245 12.64 8.43 0.13
CA ILE A 245 13.48 8.58 -1.07
C ILE A 245 14.93 8.82 -0.63
N LYS A 246 15.79 7.84 -0.90
CA LYS A 246 17.22 7.92 -0.60
C LYS A 246 17.99 8.17 -1.90
N MET A 247 18.58 9.35 -2.04
CA MET A 247 19.36 9.74 -3.22
C MET A 247 20.85 9.71 -2.90
N SER A 248 21.66 9.04 -3.74
CA SER A 248 23.11 8.87 -3.51
C SER A 248 23.89 10.18 -3.49
N ALA A 249 23.39 11.20 -4.16
CA ALA A 249 24.01 12.53 -4.22
C ALA A 249 23.75 13.43 -3.00
N TYR A 250 22.82 13.03 -2.14
CA TYR A 250 22.40 13.85 -0.98
C TYR A 250 22.49 13.03 0.30
N LYS A 251 22.97 13.66 1.37
CA LYS A 251 22.91 13.06 2.71
C LYS A 251 21.48 13.06 3.21
N ASP A 252 21.13 12.01 3.93
CA ASP A 252 19.83 11.85 4.57
C ASP A 252 19.83 12.69 5.87
N GLU A 253 19.65 14.00 5.72
CA GLU A 253 19.75 14.96 6.83
C GLU A 253 18.42 15.06 7.61
N THR A 254 18.53 15.55 8.84
CA THR A 254 17.39 15.86 9.71
C THR A 254 16.47 16.86 9.01
N LEU A 255 15.19 16.53 8.89
CA LEU A 255 14.22 17.45 8.29
C LEU A 255 14.08 18.69 9.19
N SER A 256 14.40 19.86 8.64
CA SER A 256 14.09 21.13 9.27
C SER A 256 12.66 21.53 8.91
N LEU A 257 11.80 21.68 9.91
CA LEU A 257 10.42 22.18 9.76
C LEU A 257 10.34 23.71 9.66
N ILE A 258 11.44 24.37 9.31
CA ILE A 258 11.47 25.86 9.20
C ILE A 258 10.56 26.34 8.05
N HIS A 259 10.05 25.46 7.22
CA HIS A 259 9.32 25.81 6.00
C HIS A 259 7.88 25.25 5.95
N ILE A 260 7.30 24.86 7.09
CA ILE A 260 5.87 24.53 7.19
C ILE A 260 5.16 25.62 7.99
#